data_457311b752ad3c5147b8490445e618fc
#
_entry.id   457311b752ad3c5147b8490445e618fc
#
_cell.length_a   1.000
_cell.length_b   1.000
_cell.length_c   1.000
_cell.angle_alpha   90.00
_cell.angle_beta   90.00
_cell.angle_gamma   90.00
#
_symmetry.space_group_name_H-M   'P 1'
#
loop_
_entity.id
_entity.type
_entity.pdbx_description
1 polymer ?
#
loop_
_entity_poly.entity_id
_entity_poly.type
_entity_poly.pdbx_seq_one_letter_code
_entity_poly.pdbx_strand_id
1 'polypeptide(L)'
;MIKLGIVMDPIADINIKKDSSFAMLLQAQSRGYQLHYMEMNDLYLIEGQARARSRLLSVQQNSEHWYDFGGTQDIALSDLDVI
;
A
#
# COMPACT_ATOMS: atom_id res chain seq x y z
N MET A 1 -7.87 13.79 -3.82
CA MET A 1 -6.73 12.85 -3.88
C MET A 1 -7.25 11.43 -3.81
N ILE A 2 -6.84 10.58 -4.73
CA ILE A 2 -7.26 9.18 -4.71
C ILE A 2 -6.42 8.40 -3.73
N LYS A 3 -7.08 7.62 -2.88
CA LYS A 3 -6.44 6.74 -1.90
C LYS A 3 -6.47 5.32 -2.42
N LEU A 4 -5.30 4.80 -2.76
CA LEU A 4 -5.16 3.44 -3.25
C LEU A 4 -4.64 2.56 -2.12
N GLY A 5 -5.41 1.55 -1.75
CA GLY A 5 -4.97 0.54 -0.79
C GLY A 5 -4.44 -0.68 -1.51
N ILE A 6 -3.34 -1.22 -1.04
CA ILE A 6 -2.80 -2.46 -1.58
C ILE A 6 -2.51 -3.43 -0.44
N VAL A 7 -3.00 -4.65 -0.60
CA VAL A 7 -2.71 -5.77 0.31
C VAL A 7 -1.74 -6.67 -0.41
N MET A 8 -0.54 -6.82 0.13
CA MET A 8 0.51 -7.56 -0.56
C MET A 8 1.44 -8.24 0.44
N ASP A 9 2.27 -9.13 -0.05
CA ASP A 9 3.36 -9.71 0.72
C ASP A 9 4.36 -8.61 1.10
N PRO A 10 5.22 -8.85 2.12
CA PRO A 10 6.15 -7.81 2.56
C PRO A 10 6.94 -7.20 1.40
N ILE A 11 6.81 -5.90 1.25
CA ILE A 11 7.42 -5.18 0.12
C ILE A 11 8.95 -5.28 0.10
N ALA A 12 9.55 -5.53 1.26
CA ALA A 12 11.00 -5.72 1.35
C ALA A 12 11.48 -6.99 0.64
N ASP A 13 10.56 -7.94 0.43
CA ASP A 13 10.90 -9.26 -0.14
C ASP A 13 10.58 -9.39 -1.62
N ILE A 14 9.98 -8.38 -2.24
CA ILE A 14 9.60 -8.49 -3.65
C ILE A 14 10.79 -8.24 -4.58
N ASN A 15 10.68 -8.75 -5.80
CA ASN A 15 11.63 -8.45 -6.87
C ASN A 15 11.06 -7.34 -7.73
N ILE A 16 11.58 -6.13 -7.58
CA ILE A 16 11.00 -4.93 -8.21
C ILE A 16 11.05 -4.98 -9.74
N LYS A 17 11.92 -5.81 -10.32
CA LYS A 17 12.03 -5.93 -11.78
C LYS A 17 10.93 -6.81 -12.35
N LYS A 18 10.36 -7.70 -11.55
CA LYS A 18 9.39 -8.69 -12.02
C LYS A 18 8.01 -8.55 -11.40
N ASP A 19 7.88 -7.75 -10.36
CA ASP A 19 6.63 -7.64 -9.61
C ASP A 19 5.71 -6.62 -10.28
N SER A 20 4.56 -7.10 -10.77
CA SER A 20 3.58 -6.23 -11.42
C SER A 20 2.89 -5.30 -10.45
N SER A 21 2.75 -5.70 -9.18
CA SER A 21 2.17 -4.81 -8.15
C SER A 21 3.06 -3.61 -7.93
N PHE A 22 4.37 -3.79 -7.94
CA PHE A 22 5.30 -2.69 -7.79
C PHE A 22 5.20 -1.70 -8.95
N ALA A 23 5.11 -2.21 -10.18
CA ALA A 23 4.93 -1.37 -11.36
C ALA A 23 3.63 -0.55 -11.26
N MET A 24 2.56 -1.17 -10.76
CA MET A 24 1.29 -0.49 -10.55
C MET A 24 1.40 0.60 -9.49
N LEU A 25 2.15 0.35 -8.42
CA LEU A 25 2.38 1.35 -7.36
C LEU A 25 3.14 2.55 -7.89
N LEU A 26 4.18 2.32 -8.71
CA LEU A 26 4.92 3.40 -9.34
C LEU A 26 4.01 4.26 -10.21
N GLN A 27 3.16 3.62 -10.99
CA GLN A 27 2.23 4.31 -11.88
C GLN A 27 1.22 5.13 -11.08
N ALA A 28 0.64 4.55 -10.04
CA ALA A 28 -0.34 5.24 -9.21
C ALA A 28 0.29 6.45 -8.51
N GLN A 29 1.50 6.27 -8.00
CA GLN A 29 2.21 7.37 -7.34
C GLN A 29 2.51 8.50 -8.32
N SER A 30 2.87 8.19 -9.57
CA SER A 30 3.14 9.20 -10.58
C SER A 30 1.90 10.01 -10.92
N ARG A 31 0.70 9.46 -10.67
CA ARG A 31 -0.57 10.15 -10.87
C ARG A 31 -1.04 10.93 -9.63
N GLY A 32 -0.22 10.97 -8.58
CA GLY A 32 -0.56 11.70 -7.36
C GLY A 32 -1.45 10.93 -6.39
N TYR A 33 -1.60 9.63 -6.55
CA TYR A 33 -2.40 8.82 -5.64
C TYR A 33 -1.68 8.66 -4.31
N GLN A 34 -2.45 8.63 -3.23
CA GLN A 34 -1.92 8.31 -1.92
C GLN A 34 -1.93 6.79 -1.75
N LEU A 35 -0.76 6.21 -1.48
CA LEU A 35 -0.63 4.76 -1.37
C LEU A 35 -0.74 4.34 0.09
N HIS A 36 -1.62 3.38 0.36
CA HIS A 36 -1.83 2.78 1.67
C HIS A 36 -1.42 1.31 1.60
N TYR A 37 -0.31 0.99 2.26
CA TYR A 37 0.28 -0.34 2.27
C TYR A 37 -0.27 -1.16 3.43
N MET A 38 -0.67 -2.38 3.12
CA MET A 38 -1.19 -3.32 4.12
C MET A 38 -0.66 -4.72 3.82
N GLU A 39 -0.45 -5.51 4.86
CA GLU A 39 -0.19 -6.93 4.72
C GLU A 39 -1.41 -7.69 5.23
N MET A 40 -1.54 -8.96 4.89
CA MET A 40 -2.72 -9.73 5.26
C MET A 40 -3.01 -9.69 6.77
N ASN A 41 -1.96 -9.71 7.59
CA ASN A 41 -2.10 -9.67 9.04
C ASN A 41 -2.58 -8.32 9.58
N ASP A 42 -2.59 -7.29 8.75
CA ASP A 42 -3.05 -5.97 9.16
C ASP A 42 -4.56 -5.81 9.04
N LEU A 43 -5.23 -6.75 8.40
CA LEU A 43 -6.67 -6.69 8.19
C LEU A 43 -7.42 -7.27 9.39
N TYR A 44 -8.53 -6.63 9.76
CA TYR A 44 -9.37 -7.11 10.86
C TYR A 44 -10.80 -6.62 10.72
N LEU A 45 -11.71 -7.24 11.48
CA LEU A 45 -13.12 -6.89 11.51
C LEU A 45 -13.51 -6.43 12.91
N ILE A 46 -14.18 -5.29 13.00
CA ILE A 46 -14.74 -4.77 14.24
C ILE A 46 -16.20 -4.40 13.98
N GLU A 47 -17.12 -4.99 14.73
CA GLU A 47 -18.55 -4.68 14.64
C GLU A 47 -19.08 -4.71 13.20
N GLY A 48 -18.61 -5.69 12.44
CA GLY A 48 -19.00 -5.85 11.04
C GLY A 48 -18.33 -4.92 10.07
N GLN A 49 -17.41 -4.07 10.51
CA GLN A 49 -16.69 -3.16 9.65
C GLN A 49 -15.28 -3.68 9.36
N ALA A 50 -14.93 -3.77 8.09
CA ALA A 50 -13.58 -4.17 7.67
C ALA A 50 -12.64 -2.97 7.83
N ARG A 51 -11.56 -3.18 8.56
CA ARG A 51 -10.55 -2.16 8.83
C ARG A 51 -9.17 -2.73 8.63
N ALA A 52 -8.18 -1.86 8.54
CA ALA A 52 -6.80 -2.27 8.41
C ALA A 52 -5.87 -1.27 9.07
N ARG A 53 -4.76 -1.80 9.59
CA ARG A 53 -3.64 -0.97 9.98
C ARG A 53 -2.80 -0.75 8.72
N SER A 54 -2.80 0.47 8.20
CA SER A 54 -2.09 0.79 6.98
C SER A 54 -0.91 1.70 7.25
N ARG A 55 0.05 1.67 6.35
CA ARG A 55 1.18 2.60 6.36
C ARG A 55 1.17 3.37 5.05
N LEU A 56 1.44 4.66 5.12
CA LEU A 56 1.64 5.43 3.91
C LEU A 56 2.90 4.93 3.23
N LEU A 57 2.86 4.79 1.92
CA LEU A 57 3.93 4.20 1.14
C LEU A 57 4.40 5.15 0.06
N SER A 58 5.71 5.27 -0.08
CA SER A 58 6.37 5.92 -1.20
C SER A 58 7.23 4.88 -1.90
N VAL A 59 7.21 4.85 -3.23
CA VAL A 59 8.00 3.89 -3.98
C VAL A 59 8.89 4.59 -4.99
N GLN A 60 10.00 3.95 -5.34
CA GLN A 60 10.95 4.47 -6.30
C GLN A 60 11.66 3.32 -7.01
N GLN A 61 12.08 3.55 -8.23
CA GLN A 61 12.74 2.50 -9.01
C GLN A 61 14.23 2.50 -8.73
N ASN A 62 14.59 1.96 -7.57
CA ASN A 62 15.96 1.85 -7.11
C ASN A 62 16.12 0.49 -6.44
N SER A 63 16.98 -0.37 -6.97
CA SER A 63 17.14 -1.74 -6.48
C SER A 63 17.73 -1.83 -5.07
N GLU A 64 18.33 -0.76 -4.57
CA GLU A 64 18.89 -0.73 -3.23
C GLU A 64 17.93 -0.12 -2.20
N HIS A 65 17.02 0.75 -2.66
CA HIS A 65 16.06 1.41 -1.78
C HIS A 65 14.81 1.74 -2.58
N TRP A 66 13.85 0.81 -2.64
CA TRP A 66 12.68 0.96 -3.50
C TRP A 66 11.40 1.37 -2.79
N TYR A 67 11.43 1.51 -1.46
CA TYR A 67 10.25 1.91 -0.71
C TYR A 67 10.62 2.69 0.54
N ASP A 68 9.69 3.55 0.98
CA ASP A 68 9.74 4.24 2.26
C ASP A 68 8.35 4.19 2.88
N PHE A 69 8.27 3.98 4.18
CA PHE A 69 7.03 4.06 4.92
C PHE A 69 6.87 5.40 5.59
N GLY A 70 5.66 5.96 5.48
CA GLY A 70 5.27 7.13 6.25
C GLY A 70 4.56 6.71 7.53
N GLY A 71 3.58 7.52 7.96
CA GLY A 71 2.86 7.25 9.19
C GLY A 71 1.98 6.02 9.13
N THR A 72 1.82 5.35 10.28
CA THR A 72 0.89 4.24 10.42
C THR A 72 -0.48 4.78 10.79
N GLN A 73 -1.54 4.28 10.14
CA GLN A 73 -2.91 4.69 10.36
C GLN A 73 -3.81 3.48 10.46
N ASP A 74 -4.83 3.58 11.31
CA ASP A 74 -5.90 2.59 11.39
C ASP A 74 -7.07 3.15 10.60
N ILE A 75 -7.42 2.53 9.49
CA ILE A 75 -8.43 3.05 8.56
C ILE A 75 -9.53 2.01 8.33
N ALA A 76 -10.73 2.52 8.01
CA ALA A 76 -11.77 1.67 7.45
C ALA A 76 -11.45 1.42 5.97
N LEU A 77 -11.64 0.18 5.49
CA LEU A 77 -11.38 -0.10 4.07
C LEU A 77 -12.27 0.71 3.15
N SER A 78 -13.45 1.12 3.65
CA SER A 78 -14.36 1.98 2.90
C SER A 78 -13.81 3.40 2.67
N ASP A 79 -12.77 3.80 3.39
CA ASP A 79 -12.11 5.09 3.17
C ASP A 79 -11.18 5.08 1.96
N LEU A 80 -10.89 3.91 1.42
CA LEU A 80 -10.03 3.77 0.24
C LEU A 80 -10.87 3.86 -1.03
N ASP A 81 -10.34 4.55 -2.03
CA ASP A 81 -11.03 4.68 -3.32
C ASP A 81 -10.84 3.44 -4.18
N VAL A 82 -9.68 2.81 -4.08
CA VAL A 82 -9.33 1.59 -4.83
C VAL A 82 -8.54 0.66 -3.91
N ILE A 83 -8.75 -0.62 -4.07
CA ILE A 83 -8.01 -1.65 -3.32
C ILE A 83 -7.40 -2.65 -4.30
#